data_8f25f894475fb25331db84845305a722
#
_entry.id   8f25f894475fb25331db84845305a722
#
_cell.length_a   1.000
_cell.length_b   1.000
_cell.length_c   1.000
_cell.angle_alpha   90.00
_cell.angle_beta   90.00
_cell.angle_gamma   90.00
#
_symmetry.space_group_name_H-M   'P 1'
#
loop_
_entity.id
_entity.type
_entity.pdbx_description
1 polymer ?
#
loop_
_entity_poly.entity_id
_entity_poly.type
_entity_poly.pdbx_seq_one_letter_code
_entity_poly.pdbx_strand_id
1 'polypeptide(L)'
;RLKGDRKESELLKELNIPASKRIFIYGGNLGKPQGIDFLLKVIKENDKRDDSYFVIVGSGTEYMRVKSWFDTHFPQNACLLAALPKAKYDELVSLCDVGLIFLDRRFTIPNFPSRLLSYLECSMPVLMATDVNTDIGRIAEEGGFGLWTENGNIDTFMEMIEFMVEDDKRMKEMGERGYRFLCENYTVDKSYKAIMKHF
;
A
#
# COMPACT_ATOMS: atom_id res chain seq x y z
N ARG A 1 -2.77 -2.00 15.94
CA ARG A 1 -1.55 -2.84 16.04
C ARG A 1 -0.35 -1.97 16.37
N LEU A 2 0.60 -2.48 17.18
CA LEU A 2 1.86 -1.77 17.44
C LEU A 2 2.79 -1.94 16.23
N LYS A 3 3.51 -0.87 15.86
CA LYS A 3 4.55 -0.93 14.83
C LYS A 3 5.69 -1.81 15.32
N GLY A 4 6.10 -2.80 14.52
CA GLY A 4 7.20 -3.71 14.88
C GLY A 4 8.56 -3.01 14.89
N ASP A 5 9.52 -3.54 15.66
CA ASP A 5 10.91 -3.11 15.59
C ASP A 5 11.57 -3.69 14.35
N ARG A 6 11.93 -2.81 13.41
CA ARG A 6 12.46 -3.19 12.07
C ARG A 6 13.92 -3.62 12.11
N LYS A 7 14.74 -3.02 12.96
CA LYS A 7 16.19 -3.22 12.92
C LYS A 7 16.59 -4.63 13.31
N GLU A 8 15.80 -5.26 14.19
CA GLU A 8 16.04 -6.62 14.69
C GLU A 8 15.10 -7.67 14.07
N SER A 9 14.24 -7.29 13.13
CA SER A 9 13.25 -8.19 12.55
C SER A 9 13.90 -9.34 11.79
N GLU A 10 13.73 -10.55 12.28
CA GLU A 10 14.13 -11.78 11.59
C GLU A 10 13.35 -11.99 10.30
N LEU A 11 12.08 -11.53 10.24
CA LEU A 11 11.26 -11.63 9.03
C LEU A 11 11.83 -10.80 7.88
N LEU A 12 12.25 -9.56 8.14
CA LEU A 12 12.87 -8.73 7.09
C LEU A 12 14.19 -9.34 6.60
N LYS A 13 14.99 -9.91 7.50
CA LYS A 13 16.23 -10.62 7.15
C LYS A 13 15.94 -11.86 6.30
N GLU A 14 14.98 -12.70 6.72
CA GLU A 14 14.54 -13.90 5.98
C GLU A 14 14.08 -13.56 4.55
N LEU A 15 13.35 -12.45 4.39
CA LEU A 15 12.80 -12.01 3.12
C LEU A 15 13.78 -11.14 2.31
N ASN A 16 14.98 -10.88 2.82
CA ASN A 16 15.99 -10.00 2.22
C ASN A 16 15.45 -8.57 1.94
N ILE A 17 14.63 -8.03 2.85
CA ILE A 17 14.08 -6.68 2.75
C ILE A 17 14.96 -5.71 3.55
N PRO A 18 15.49 -4.64 2.93
CA PRO A 18 16.39 -3.71 3.60
C PRO A 18 15.66 -2.84 4.65
N ALA A 19 15.95 -3.06 5.93
CA ALA A 19 15.34 -2.30 7.04
C ALA A 19 15.72 -0.80 7.06
N SER A 20 16.77 -0.41 6.33
CA SER A 20 17.26 0.98 6.27
C SER A 20 16.50 1.86 5.29
N LYS A 21 15.76 1.28 4.35
CA LYS A 21 14.97 2.01 3.34
C LYS A 21 13.53 2.24 3.80
N ARG A 22 12.86 3.23 3.19
CA ARG A 22 11.41 3.39 3.34
C ARG A 22 10.71 2.23 2.61
N ILE A 23 9.94 1.43 3.33
CA ILE A 23 9.29 0.23 2.78
C ILE A 23 7.85 0.55 2.39
N PHE A 24 7.57 0.42 1.10
CA PHE A 24 6.23 0.52 0.51
C PHE A 24 5.68 -0.88 0.27
N ILE A 25 4.48 -1.18 0.77
CA ILE A 25 3.89 -2.51 0.63
C ILE A 25 2.62 -2.49 -0.22
N TYR A 26 2.59 -3.33 -1.24
CA TYR A 26 1.37 -3.74 -1.94
C TYR A 26 1.02 -5.17 -1.53
N GLY A 27 -0.12 -5.36 -0.88
CA GLY A 27 -0.56 -6.68 -0.42
C GLY A 27 -1.93 -7.09 -0.96
N GLY A 28 -2.07 -8.33 -1.41
CA GLY A 28 -3.35 -8.94 -1.78
C GLY A 28 -3.48 -9.39 -3.23
N ASN A 29 -4.66 -9.20 -3.83
CA ASN A 29 -4.94 -9.69 -5.18
C ASN A 29 -4.11 -8.95 -6.25
N LEU A 30 -3.41 -9.70 -7.08
CA LEU A 30 -2.72 -9.24 -8.29
C LEU A 30 -3.60 -9.59 -9.52
N GLY A 31 -4.68 -8.86 -9.68
CA GLY A 31 -5.62 -9.03 -10.80
C GLY A 31 -5.63 -7.83 -11.74
N LYS A 32 -6.24 -7.99 -12.93
CA LYS A 32 -6.34 -6.91 -13.94
C LYS A 32 -6.89 -5.58 -13.39
N PRO A 33 -7.94 -5.57 -12.52
CA PRO A 33 -8.46 -4.33 -11.97
C PRO A 33 -7.49 -3.53 -11.10
N GLN A 34 -6.35 -4.13 -10.73
CA GLN A 34 -5.39 -3.54 -9.81
C GLN A 34 -4.31 -2.69 -10.50
N GLY A 35 -4.46 -2.35 -11.78
CA GLY A 35 -3.52 -1.46 -12.46
C GLY A 35 -2.08 -1.96 -12.49
N ILE A 36 -1.88 -3.27 -12.73
CA ILE A 36 -0.56 -3.92 -12.68
C ILE A 36 0.46 -3.27 -13.63
N ASP A 37 0.03 -2.79 -14.81
CA ASP A 37 0.93 -2.11 -15.75
C ASP A 37 1.55 -0.87 -15.12
N PHE A 38 0.77 -0.10 -14.39
CA PHE A 38 1.25 1.08 -13.70
C PHE A 38 2.14 0.73 -12.51
N LEU A 39 1.78 -0.29 -11.73
CA LEU A 39 2.62 -0.80 -10.64
C LEU A 39 4.01 -1.17 -11.15
N LEU A 40 4.13 -1.93 -12.25
CA LEU A 40 5.41 -2.32 -12.83
C LEU A 40 6.21 -1.11 -13.34
N LYS A 41 5.53 -0.11 -13.91
CA LYS A 41 6.16 1.16 -14.31
C LYS A 41 6.72 1.91 -13.11
N VAL A 42 5.96 1.99 -12.01
CA VAL A 42 6.41 2.62 -10.76
C VAL A 42 7.64 1.90 -10.20
N ILE A 43 7.63 0.58 -10.12
CA ILE A 43 8.78 -0.21 -9.64
C ILE A 43 10.02 0.09 -10.48
N LYS A 44 9.87 0.13 -11.82
CA LYS A 44 10.98 0.45 -12.73
C LYS A 44 11.57 1.84 -12.50
N GLU A 45 10.72 2.85 -12.33
CA GLU A 45 11.18 4.22 -12.04
C GLU A 45 11.81 4.33 -10.64
N ASN A 46 11.23 3.65 -9.66
CA ASN A 46 11.74 3.61 -8.29
C ASN A 46 13.11 2.91 -8.18
N ASP A 47 13.45 2.04 -9.11
CA ASP A 47 14.75 1.32 -9.11
C ASP A 47 15.96 2.24 -9.29
N LYS A 48 15.73 3.49 -9.70
CA LYS A 48 16.73 4.57 -9.77
C LYS A 48 17.01 5.23 -8.41
N ARG A 49 16.25 4.89 -7.37
CA ARG A 49 16.35 5.45 -6.01
C ARG A 49 17.05 4.45 -5.09
N ASP A 50 17.67 4.96 -4.04
CA ASP A 50 18.34 4.15 -3.02
C ASP A 50 17.69 4.25 -1.61
N ASP A 51 16.67 5.10 -1.46
CA ASP A 51 16.00 5.44 -0.22
C ASP A 51 14.68 4.72 0.03
N SER A 52 14.14 4.05 -0.98
CA SER A 52 12.84 3.38 -0.97
C SER A 52 12.92 1.94 -1.48
N TYR A 53 12.03 1.08 -0.96
CA TYR A 53 11.95 -0.33 -1.34
C TYR A 53 10.50 -0.78 -1.44
N PHE A 54 10.15 -1.52 -2.50
CA PHE A 54 8.81 -2.00 -2.75
C PHE A 54 8.66 -3.48 -2.44
N VAL A 55 7.71 -3.82 -1.58
CA VAL A 55 7.33 -5.20 -1.27
C VAL A 55 5.99 -5.50 -1.91
N ILE A 56 5.99 -6.38 -2.91
CA ILE A 56 4.78 -6.83 -3.58
C ILE A 56 4.48 -8.23 -3.09
N VAL A 57 3.35 -8.43 -2.41
CA VAL A 57 2.99 -9.71 -1.81
C VAL A 57 1.56 -10.09 -2.14
N GLY A 58 1.34 -11.29 -2.67
CA GLY A 58 0.00 -11.76 -2.97
C GLY A 58 -0.10 -12.84 -4.03
N SER A 59 -1.29 -12.98 -4.57
CA SER A 59 -1.63 -13.93 -5.64
C SER A 59 -2.69 -13.32 -6.55
N GLY A 60 -2.94 -13.94 -7.68
CA GLY A 60 -3.98 -13.48 -8.61
C GLY A 60 -3.66 -13.84 -10.05
N THR A 61 -4.57 -13.48 -10.96
CA THR A 61 -4.48 -13.84 -12.38
C THR A 61 -3.27 -13.24 -13.09
N GLU A 62 -2.73 -12.12 -12.57
CA GLU A 62 -1.56 -11.43 -13.13
C GLU A 62 -0.24 -11.82 -12.42
N TYR A 63 -0.28 -12.67 -11.36
CA TYR A 63 0.91 -13.02 -10.58
C TYR A 63 2.05 -13.55 -11.46
N MET A 64 1.77 -14.49 -12.37
CA MET A 64 2.80 -15.08 -13.23
C MET A 64 3.40 -14.05 -14.21
N ARG A 65 2.61 -13.08 -14.66
CA ARG A 65 3.10 -11.96 -15.49
C ARG A 65 4.02 -11.05 -14.69
N VAL A 66 3.63 -10.69 -13.47
CA VAL A 66 4.48 -9.91 -12.55
C VAL A 66 5.77 -10.67 -12.26
N LYS A 67 5.68 -11.96 -11.94
CA LYS A 67 6.86 -12.80 -11.70
C LYS A 67 7.81 -12.82 -12.89
N SER A 68 7.31 -13.07 -14.10
CA SER A 68 8.12 -13.04 -15.33
C SER A 68 8.81 -11.69 -15.54
N TRP A 69 8.11 -10.59 -15.20
CA TRP A 69 8.70 -9.26 -15.27
C TRP A 69 9.86 -9.09 -14.27
N PHE A 70 9.72 -9.53 -13.02
CA PHE A 70 10.78 -9.52 -12.00
C PHE A 70 11.97 -10.40 -12.44
N ASP A 71 11.70 -11.59 -12.95
CA ASP A 71 12.73 -12.53 -13.45
C ASP A 71 13.51 -11.98 -14.65
N THR A 72 12.96 -11.00 -15.38
CA THR A 72 13.60 -10.39 -16.56
C THR A 72 14.32 -9.08 -16.22
N HIS A 73 13.76 -8.27 -15.33
CA HIS A 73 14.27 -6.92 -15.05
C HIS A 73 15.16 -6.83 -13.81
N PHE A 74 15.10 -7.83 -12.91
CA PHE A 74 15.90 -7.91 -11.68
C PHE A 74 15.94 -6.60 -10.87
N PRO A 75 14.77 -6.02 -10.51
CA PRO A 75 14.75 -4.74 -9.79
C PRO A 75 15.51 -4.85 -8.46
N GLN A 76 16.37 -3.88 -8.18
CA GLN A 76 17.21 -3.86 -6.97
C GLN A 76 16.44 -3.31 -5.76
N ASN A 77 15.39 -2.51 -6.01
CA ASN A 77 14.61 -1.83 -4.98
C ASN A 77 13.18 -2.36 -4.88
N ALA A 78 12.97 -3.61 -5.25
CA ALA A 78 11.67 -4.29 -5.07
C ALA A 78 11.83 -5.80 -4.92
N CYS A 79 10.88 -6.42 -4.23
CA CYS A 79 10.70 -7.88 -4.23
C CYS A 79 9.26 -8.29 -4.51
N LEU A 80 9.10 -9.47 -5.09
CA LEU A 80 7.81 -10.14 -5.26
C LEU A 80 7.76 -11.37 -4.38
N LEU A 81 6.76 -11.41 -3.50
CA LEU A 81 6.48 -12.53 -2.61
C LEU A 81 5.15 -13.19 -3.02
N ALA A 82 5.11 -14.52 -2.96
CA ALA A 82 3.83 -15.24 -3.00
C ALA A 82 2.96 -14.88 -1.78
N ALA A 83 1.68 -15.24 -1.83
CA ALA A 83 0.78 -15.05 -0.70
C ALA A 83 1.34 -15.71 0.56
N LEU A 84 1.42 -14.95 1.63
CA LEU A 84 1.92 -15.41 2.93
C LEU A 84 0.75 -15.86 3.83
N PRO A 85 1.01 -16.77 4.79
CA PRO A 85 0.07 -17.04 5.87
C PRO A 85 -0.30 -15.73 6.59
N LYS A 86 -1.57 -15.64 7.06
CA LYS A 86 -2.10 -14.38 7.62
C LYS A 86 -1.21 -13.77 8.71
N ALA A 87 -0.74 -14.57 9.67
CA ALA A 87 0.10 -14.08 10.77
C ALA A 87 1.41 -13.45 10.25
N LYS A 88 2.06 -14.11 9.28
CA LYS A 88 3.31 -13.63 8.67
C LYS A 88 3.08 -12.37 7.82
N TYR A 89 1.95 -12.32 7.11
CA TYR A 89 1.54 -11.11 6.37
C TYR A 89 1.26 -9.94 7.31
N ASP A 90 0.51 -10.17 8.39
CA ASP A 90 0.19 -9.14 9.39
C ASP A 90 1.46 -8.59 10.07
N GLU A 91 2.44 -9.46 10.37
CA GLU A 91 3.76 -9.07 10.86
C GLU A 91 4.48 -8.22 9.82
N LEU A 92 4.58 -8.67 8.58
CA LEU A 92 5.23 -7.93 7.50
C LEU A 92 4.61 -6.54 7.31
N VAL A 93 3.28 -6.43 7.28
CA VAL A 93 2.59 -5.13 7.19
C VAL A 93 2.99 -4.21 8.33
N SER A 94 3.09 -4.72 9.57
CA SER A 94 3.48 -3.91 10.74
C SER A 94 4.91 -3.36 10.67
N LEU A 95 5.76 -3.94 9.83
CA LEU A 95 7.16 -3.55 9.61
C LEU A 95 7.34 -2.60 8.42
N CYS A 96 6.30 -2.39 7.62
CA CYS A 96 6.31 -1.47 6.47
C CYS A 96 5.92 -0.05 6.86
N ASP A 97 6.20 0.93 5.99
CA ASP A 97 5.98 2.35 6.25
C ASP A 97 4.78 2.92 5.51
N VAL A 98 4.54 2.48 4.28
CA VAL A 98 3.51 3.03 3.38
C VAL A 98 2.73 1.91 2.74
N GLY A 99 1.41 1.96 2.83
CA GLY A 99 0.50 1.06 2.13
C GLY A 99 0.23 1.54 0.70
N LEU A 100 0.38 0.66 -0.27
CA LEU A 100 0.12 0.95 -1.68
C LEU A 100 -1.26 0.47 -2.11
N ILE A 101 -1.99 1.32 -2.83
CA ILE A 101 -3.28 0.98 -3.44
C ILE A 101 -3.25 1.39 -4.90
N PHE A 102 -3.42 0.40 -5.77
CA PHE A 102 -3.54 0.61 -7.21
C PHE A 102 -4.88 0.10 -7.71
N LEU A 103 -5.57 0.89 -8.53
CA LEU A 103 -6.74 0.49 -9.33
C LEU A 103 -6.53 0.97 -10.75
N ASP A 104 -6.88 0.14 -11.72
CA ASP A 104 -6.78 0.51 -13.14
C ASP A 104 -7.79 1.61 -13.47
N ARG A 105 -7.36 2.70 -14.10
CA ARG A 105 -8.21 3.84 -14.46
C ARG A 105 -9.38 3.48 -15.37
N ARG A 106 -9.32 2.35 -16.06
CA ARG A 106 -10.39 1.83 -16.93
C ARG A 106 -11.45 1.06 -16.15
N PHE A 107 -11.19 0.73 -14.90
CA PHE A 107 -12.09 -0.04 -14.05
C PHE A 107 -12.99 0.91 -13.25
N THR A 108 -14.15 1.23 -13.81
CA THR A 108 -15.07 2.25 -13.29
C THR A 108 -16.09 1.73 -12.27
N ILE A 109 -16.01 0.45 -11.87
CA ILE A 109 -16.89 -0.10 -10.84
C ILE A 109 -16.39 0.38 -9.48
N PRO A 110 -17.25 1.03 -8.66
CA PRO A 110 -16.86 1.48 -7.33
C PRO A 110 -16.25 0.33 -6.53
N ASN A 111 -15.02 0.51 -6.08
CA ASN A 111 -14.28 -0.50 -5.33
C ASN A 111 -13.69 0.13 -4.07
N PHE A 112 -14.00 -0.45 -2.92
CA PHE A 112 -13.34 -0.11 -1.67
C PHE A 112 -12.28 -1.17 -1.36
N PRO A 113 -10.99 -0.88 -1.53
CA PRO A 113 -9.94 -1.85 -1.30
C PRO A 113 -9.82 -2.17 0.19
N SER A 114 -10.22 -3.39 0.59
CA SER A 114 -10.20 -3.84 1.99
C SER A 114 -8.83 -3.74 2.66
N ARG A 115 -7.75 -3.78 1.86
CA ARG A 115 -6.37 -3.59 2.35
C ARG A 115 -6.14 -2.23 3.01
N LEU A 116 -6.91 -1.20 2.65
CA LEU A 116 -6.84 0.10 3.31
C LEU A 116 -7.03 -0.05 4.82
N LEU A 117 -8.05 -0.79 5.25
CA LEU A 117 -8.34 -0.96 6.68
C LEU A 117 -7.15 -1.58 7.43
N SER A 118 -6.50 -2.58 6.82
CA SER A 118 -5.31 -3.22 7.42
C SER A 118 -4.12 -2.25 7.53
N TYR A 119 -3.93 -1.36 6.57
CA TYR A 119 -2.90 -0.33 6.64
C TYR A 119 -3.20 0.69 7.73
N LEU A 120 -4.43 1.17 7.81
CA LEU A 120 -4.87 2.11 8.84
C LEU A 120 -4.81 1.52 10.26
N GLU A 121 -5.11 0.22 10.42
CA GLU A 121 -4.92 -0.51 11.70
C GLU A 121 -3.46 -0.47 12.19
N CYS A 122 -2.50 -0.43 11.28
CA CYS A 122 -1.08 -0.31 11.58
C CYS A 122 -0.59 1.14 11.69
N SER A 123 -1.50 2.13 11.70
CA SER A 123 -1.14 3.56 11.63
C SER A 123 -0.20 3.85 10.46
N MET A 124 -0.46 3.24 9.33
CA MET A 124 0.36 3.34 8.12
C MET A 124 -0.32 4.31 7.14
N PRO A 125 0.34 5.38 6.71
CA PRO A 125 -0.17 6.22 5.63
C PRO A 125 -0.21 5.45 4.32
N VAL A 126 -1.02 5.94 3.38
CA VAL A 126 -1.25 5.27 2.11
C VAL A 126 -0.88 6.14 0.92
N LEU A 127 -0.35 5.50 -0.12
CA LEU A 127 -0.09 6.11 -1.42
C LEU A 127 -0.92 5.39 -2.47
N MET A 128 -1.74 6.14 -3.18
CA MET A 128 -2.76 5.59 -4.07
C MET A 128 -2.62 6.09 -5.50
N ALA A 129 -2.82 5.17 -6.45
CA ALA A 129 -3.07 5.49 -7.85
C ALA A 129 -4.32 4.75 -8.31
N THR A 130 -5.43 5.47 -8.47
CA THR A 130 -6.73 4.89 -8.81
C THR A 130 -7.37 5.58 -10.00
N ASP A 131 -8.57 5.15 -10.38
CA ASP A 131 -9.43 5.90 -11.27
C ASP A 131 -10.02 7.15 -10.57
N VAL A 132 -10.55 8.08 -11.36
CA VAL A 132 -11.11 9.36 -10.86
C VAL A 132 -12.53 9.22 -10.28
N ASN A 133 -13.21 8.09 -10.47
CA ASN A 133 -14.57 7.88 -10.00
C ASN A 133 -14.58 7.29 -8.57
N THR A 134 -13.49 6.65 -8.17
CA THR A 134 -13.32 6.09 -6.84
C THR A 134 -12.95 7.20 -5.85
N ASP A 135 -13.79 7.45 -4.86
CA ASP A 135 -13.64 8.56 -3.91
C ASP A 135 -12.59 8.32 -2.81
N ILE A 136 -12.01 7.13 -2.75
CA ILE A 136 -11.04 6.73 -1.72
C ILE A 136 -9.79 7.62 -1.70
N GLY A 137 -9.32 8.07 -2.86
CA GLY A 137 -8.19 8.99 -2.98
C GLY A 137 -8.49 10.32 -2.30
N ARG A 138 -9.63 10.94 -2.65
CA ARG A 138 -10.11 12.17 -2.04
C ARG A 138 -10.29 12.04 -0.53
N ILE A 139 -10.90 10.94 -0.08
CA ILE A 139 -11.08 10.64 1.35
C ILE A 139 -9.72 10.59 2.08
N ALA A 140 -8.70 9.99 1.47
CA ALA A 140 -7.38 9.90 2.09
C ALA A 140 -6.68 11.25 2.20
N GLU A 141 -6.80 12.10 1.17
CA GLU A 141 -6.23 13.45 1.16
C GLU A 141 -6.95 14.38 2.14
N GLU A 142 -8.29 14.43 2.12
CA GLU A 142 -9.11 15.20 3.06
C GLU A 142 -8.89 14.76 4.51
N GLY A 143 -8.73 13.46 4.74
CA GLY A 143 -8.39 12.87 6.05
C GLY A 143 -6.94 13.09 6.46
N GLY A 144 -6.08 13.53 5.54
CA GLY A 144 -4.66 13.79 5.76
C GLY A 144 -3.86 12.52 6.12
N PHE A 145 -4.30 11.34 5.67
CA PHE A 145 -3.64 10.07 5.93
C PHE A 145 -3.07 9.39 4.67
N GLY A 146 -3.20 10.02 3.52
CA GLY A 146 -2.68 9.47 2.27
C GLY A 146 -2.50 10.53 1.20
N LEU A 147 -1.83 10.14 0.11
CA LEU A 147 -1.69 10.89 -1.12
C LEU A 147 -2.28 10.09 -2.27
N TRP A 148 -2.82 10.80 -3.25
CA TRP A 148 -3.50 10.20 -4.38
C TRP A 148 -3.13 10.86 -5.70
N THR A 149 -3.08 10.07 -6.76
CA THR A 149 -3.05 10.54 -8.14
C THR A 149 -3.89 9.61 -9.03
N GLU A 150 -4.24 10.07 -10.22
CA GLU A 150 -4.84 9.20 -11.22
C GLU A 150 -3.84 8.14 -11.69
N ASN A 151 -4.31 6.89 -11.81
CA ASN A 151 -3.49 5.78 -12.31
C ASN A 151 -3.00 6.08 -13.74
N GLY A 152 -1.68 6.07 -13.91
CA GLY A 152 -0.99 6.42 -15.16
C GLY A 152 -0.12 7.67 -15.06
N ASN A 153 -0.33 8.53 -14.06
CA ASN A 153 0.48 9.72 -13.84
C ASN A 153 1.75 9.37 -13.04
N ILE A 154 2.79 8.97 -13.76
CA ILE A 154 4.02 8.48 -13.13
C ILE A 154 4.81 9.60 -12.45
N ASP A 155 4.85 10.78 -13.04
CA ASP A 155 5.67 11.89 -12.53
C ASP A 155 5.14 12.33 -11.15
N THR A 156 3.83 12.59 -11.04
CA THR A 156 3.20 12.93 -9.76
C THR A 156 3.34 11.79 -8.73
N PHE A 157 3.24 10.52 -9.17
CA PHE A 157 3.41 9.39 -8.24
C PHE A 157 4.83 9.34 -7.66
N MET A 158 5.85 9.61 -8.49
CA MET A 158 7.26 9.64 -8.03
C MET A 158 7.53 10.84 -7.10
N GLU A 159 6.95 12.02 -7.35
CA GLU A 159 7.00 13.17 -6.44
C GLU A 159 6.37 12.83 -5.08
N MET A 160 5.27 12.08 -5.07
CA MET A 160 4.63 11.63 -3.82
C MET A 160 5.50 10.62 -3.06
N ILE A 161 6.23 9.74 -3.73
CA ILE A 161 7.22 8.86 -3.09
C ILE A 161 8.30 9.71 -2.40
N GLU A 162 8.86 10.70 -3.11
CA GLU A 162 9.86 11.61 -2.57
C GLU A 162 9.35 12.30 -1.30
N PHE A 163 8.15 12.88 -1.36
CA PHE A 163 7.48 13.47 -0.21
C PHE A 163 7.34 12.52 0.98
N MET A 164 7.05 11.24 0.74
CA MET A 164 6.87 10.24 1.79
C MET A 164 8.19 9.68 2.35
N VAL A 165 9.31 9.87 1.66
CA VAL A 165 10.63 9.43 2.15
C VAL A 165 11.28 10.47 3.06
N GLU A 166 11.04 11.76 2.82
CA GLU A 166 11.81 12.87 3.40
C GLU A 166 11.59 13.09 4.90
N ASP A 167 10.39 12.82 5.46
CA ASP A 167 10.03 13.29 6.81
C ASP A 167 9.31 12.21 7.63
N ASP A 168 10.02 11.63 8.59
CA ASP A 168 9.51 10.61 9.52
C ASP A 168 8.38 11.12 10.43
N LYS A 169 8.47 12.39 10.86
CA LYS A 169 7.45 12.99 11.73
C LYS A 169 6.13 13.15 10.97
N ARG A 170 6.19 13.66 9.76
CA ARG A 170 5.03 13.79 8.87
C ARG A 170 4.37 12.43 8.61
N MET A 171 5.17 11.40 8.31
CA MET A 171 4.68 10.05 8.10
C MET A 171 3.96 9.50 9.31
N LYS A 172 4.50 9.72 10.51
CA LYS A 172 3.87 9.33 11.77
C LYS A 172 2.52 10.05 11.97
N GLU A 173 2.48 11.35 11.76
CA GLU A 173 1.25 12.15 11.88
C GLU A 173 0.16 11.71 10.88
N MET A 174 0.55 11.42 9.64
CA MET A 174 -0.37 10.87 8.63
C MET A 174 -0.92 9.51 9.08
N GLY A 175 -0.08 8.62 9.58
CA GLY A 175 -0.50 7.32 10.07
C GLY A 175 -1.46 7.41 11.27
N GLU A 176 -1.21 8.32 12.21
CA GLU A 176 -2.10 8.57 13.36
C GLU A 176 -3.47 9.11 12.93
N ARG A 177 -3.51 9.98 11.91
CA ARG A 177 -4.78 10.45 11.31
C ARG A 177 -5.55 9.29 10.67
N GLY A 178 -4.85 8.41 9.94
CA GLY A 178 -5.44 7.24 9.32
C GLY A 178 -6.05 6.27 10.34
N TYR A 179 -5.36 6.01 11.44
CA TYR A 179 -5.89 5.18 12.53
C TYR A 179 -7.12 5.81 13.19
N ARG A 180 -7.10 7.13 13.42
CA ARG A 180 -8.26 7.86 13.95
C ARG A 180 -9.45 7.78 12.98
N PHE A 181 -9.21 8.01 11.70
CA PHE A 181 -10.23 7.87 10.66
C PHE A 181 -10.86 6.45 10.66
N LEU A 182 -10.05 5.40 10.79
CA LEU A 182 -10.54 4.03 10.93
C LEU A 182 -11.46 3.88 12.15
N CYS A 183 -11.01 4.32 13.33
CA CYS A 183 -11.80 4.25 14.57
C CYS A 183 -13.10 5.04 14.49
N GLU A 184 -13.10 6.15 13.78
CA GLU A 184 -14.27 7.00 13.61
C GLU A 184 -15.28 6.48 12.59
N ASN A 185 -14.86 5.69 11.60
CA ASN A 185 -15.74 5.35 10.47
C ASN A 185 -16.01 3.85 10.29
N TYR A 186 -15.10 2.97 10.73
CA TYR A 186 -15.13 1.54 10.38
C TYR A 186 -15.09 0.59 11.59
N THR A 187 -15.60 1.02 12.77
CA THR A 187 -15.75 0.10 13.91
C THR A 187 -16.97 -0.80 13.74
N VAL A 188 -16.90 -1.99 14.35
CA VAL A 188 -18.00 -2.97 14.37
C VAL A 188 -19.29 -2.33 14.89
N ASP A 189 -19.20 -1.51 15.96
CA ASP A 189 -20.35 -0.82 16.55
C ASP A 189 -21.01 0.17 15.58
N LYS A 190 -20.22 0.87 14.76
CA LYS A 190 -20.76 1.80 13.76
C LYS A 190 -21.40 1.06 12.60
N SER A 191 -20.77 0.00 12.12
CA SER A 191 -21.33 -0.87 11.08
C SER A 191 -22.65 -1.49 11.56
N TYR A 192 -22.71 -1.98 12.79
CA TYR A 192 -23.93 -2.51 13.40
C TYR A 192 -25.02 -1.44 13.50
N LYS A 193 -24.70 -0.25 14.03
CA LYS A 193 -25.66 0.87 14.12
C LYS A 193 -26.17 1.33 12.76
N ALA A 194 -25.31 1.34 11.74
CA ALA A 194 -25.70 1.71 10.37
C ALA A 194 -26.70 0.68 9.79
N ILE A 195 -26.44 -0.61 9.98
CA ILE A 195 -27.35 -1.68 9.55
C ILE A 195 -28.68 -1.59 10.29
N MET A 196 -28.67 -1.46 11.63
CA MET A 196 -29.87 -1.41 12.46
C MET A 196 -30.76 -0.18 12.24
N LYS A 197 -30.27 0.87 11.56
CA LYS A 197 -31.11 2.02 11.18
C LYS A 197 -32.05 1.72 10.01
N HIS A 198 -31.82 0.63 9.29
CA HIS A 198 -32.61 0.22 8.13
C HIS A 198 -33.60 -0.93 8.44
N PHE A 199 -33.62 -1.38 9.68
CA PHE A 199 -34.62 -2.33 10.24
C PHE A 199 -35.44 -1.70 11.33
#